data_edcda9de0e7189e986c090802454d12c
#
_entry.id   edcda9de0e7189e986c090802454d12c
#
_cell.length_a   1.000
_cell.length_b   1.000
_cell.length_c   1.000
_cell.angle_alpha   90.00
_cell.angle_beta   90.00
_cell.angle_gamma   90.00
#
_symmetry.space_group_name_H-M   'P 1'
#
loop_
_entity.id
_entity.type
_entity.pdbx_description
1 polymer ?
#
loop_
_entity_poly.entity_id
_entity_poly.type
_entity_poly.pdbx_seq_one_letter_code
_entity_poly.pdbx_strand_id
1 'polypeptide(L)'
;MWSNIRLSLFGVTALAGLIWPFYFIVKFVGQVQSGSVGSSVIEIANTFIEGAWATPTSGFVSADTAVLLLGIFVFYAAEGKRLQMKLWGIYFPLTFLISLAFSFGAFMFMRERTLKSD
;
A
#
# COMPACT_ATOMS: atom_id res chain seq x y z
N MET A 1 -9.32 8.33 -24.81
CA MET A 1 -10.24 7.31 -24.24
C MET A 1 -9.52 6.28 -23.40
N TRP A 2 -8.47 5.67 -23.92
CA TRP A 2 -7.69 4.68 -23.15
C TRP A 2 -7.08 5.28 -21.87
N SER A 3 -6.54 6.51 -21.95
CA SER A 3 -5.96 7.17 -20.79
C SER A 3 -6.99 7.44 -19.68
N ASN A 4 -8.24 7.74 -20.05
CA ASN A 4 -9.30 7.93 -19.07
C ASN A 4 -9.70 6.62 -18.40
N ILE A 5 -9.66 5.51 -19.14
CA ILE A 5 -9.92 4.19 -18.58
C ILE A 5 -8.83 3.83 -17.58
N ARG A 6 -7.54 4.03 -17.94
CA ARG A 6 -6.44 3.76 -17.03
C ARG A 6 -6.53 4.62 -15.77
N LEU A 7 -6.84 5.90 -15.95
CA LEU A 7 -6.99 6.83 -14.82
C LEU A 7 -8.07 6.34 -13.86
N SER A 8 -9.21 5.94 -14.40
CA SER A 8 -10.32 5.43 -13.58
C SER A 8 -9.96 4.13 -12.87
N LEU A 9 -9.28 3.21 -13.55
CA LEU A 9 -8.88 1.94 -12.96
C LEU A 9 -7.89 2.15 -11.81
N PHE A 10 -6.92 3.04 -11.99
CA PHE A 10 -5.96 3.33 -10.92
C PHE A 10 -6.63 4.06 -9.75
N GLY A 11 -7.60 4.93 -10.02
CA GLY A 11 -8.40 5.56 -8.97
C GLY A 11 -9.20 4.54 -8.16
N VAL A 12 -9.83 3.59 -8.84
CA VAL A 12 -10.56 2.50 -8.18
C VAL A 12 -9.61 1.63 -7.35
N THR A 13 -8.43 1.34 -7.90
CA THR A 13 -7.41 0.58 -7.17
C THR A 13 -6.99 1.30 -5.90
N ALA A 14 -6.80 2.61 -5.96
CA ALA A 14 -6.45 3.41 -4.79
C ALA A 14 -7.55 3.34 -3.73
N LEU A 15 -8.81 3.50 -4.13
CA LEU A 15 -9.93 3.45 -3.20
C LEU A 15 -10.09 2.06 -2.58
N ALA A 16 -9.97 1.01 -3.37
CA ALA A 16 -10.05 -0.36 -2.87
C ALA A 16 -8.91 -0.64 -1.90
N GLY A 17 -7.71 -0.14 -2.20
CA GLY A 17 -6.55 -0.28 -1.33
C GLY A 17 -6.65 0.53 -0.05
N LEU A 18 -7.48 1.56 -0.03
CA LEU A 18 -7.75 2.32 1.18
C LEU A 18 -8.78 1.61 2.06
N ILE A 19 -9.84 1.10 1.45
CA ILE A 19 -11.00 0.56 2.18
C ILE A 19 -10.77 -0.87 2.65
N TRP A 20 -10.39 -1.75 1.75
CA TRP A 20 -10.33 -3.19 2.04
C TRP A 20 -9.25 -3.56 3.05
N PRO A 21 -7.99 -3.11 2.90
CA PRO A 21 -6.99 -3.41 3.93
C PRO A 21 -7.34 -2.84 5.30
N PHE A 22 -7.95 -1.66 5.35
CA PHE A 22 -8.34 -1.06 6.62
C PHE A 22 -9.45 -1.83 7.33
N TYR A 23 -10.27 -2.56 6.60
CA TYR A 23 -11.23 -3.47 7.21
C TYR A 23 -10.53 -4.46 8.15
N PHE A 24 -9.42 -5.03 7.70
CA PHE A 24 -8.62 -5.96 8.50
C PHE A 24 -7.86 -5.26 9.62
N ILE A 25 -7.43 -4.03 9.39
CA ILE A 25 -6.79 -3.21 10.43
C ILE A 25 -7.78 -2.95 11.58
N VAL A 26 -9.02 -2.63 11.25
CA VAL A 26 -10.07 -2.42 12.27
C VAL A 26 -10.28 -3.70 13.09
N LYS A 27 -10.29 -4.86 12.44
CA LYS A 27 -10.40 -6.14 13.16
C LYS A 27 -9.20 -6.38 14.07
N PHE A 28 -7.99 -6.06 13.60
CA PHE A 28 -6.79 -6.20 14.41
C PHE A 28 -6.82 -5.27 15.63
N VAL A 29 -7.25 -4.02 15.44
CA VAL A 29 -7.41 -3.07 16.56
C VAL A 29 -8.42 -3.61 17.58
N GLY A 30 -9.49 -4.25 17.11
CA GLY A 30 -10.44 -4.91 17.98
C GLY A 30 -9.80 -5.99 18.84
N GLN A 31 -8.87 -6.75 18.30
CA GLN A 31 -8.10 -7.74 19.05
C GLN A 31 -7.25 -7.09 20.13
N VAL A 32 -6.62 -5.96 19.84
CA VAL A 32 -5.84 -5.20 20.81
C VAL A 32 -6.74 -4.73 21.95
N GLN A 33 -7.92 -4.17 21.63
CA GLN A 33 -8.85 -3.65 22.62
C GLN A 33 -9.46 -4.76 23.49
N SER A 34 -9.64 -5.96 22.93
CA SER A 34 -10.18 -7.09 23.66
C SER A 34 -9.17 -7.76 24.60
N GLY A 35 -7.89 -7.34 24.54
CA GLY A 35 -6.84 -7.89 25.37
C GLY A 35 -6.23 -9.18 24.84
N SER A 36 -6.62 -9.64 23.65
CA SER A 36 -6.03 -10.84 23.05
C SER A 36 -4.65 -10.55 22.43
N VAL A 37 -4.29 -9.28 22.34
CA VAL A 37 -2.98 -8.82 21.86
C VAL A 37 -2.45 -7.81 22.88
N GLY A 38 -1.13 -7.80 23.11
CA GLY A 38 -0.49 -6.83 24.00
C GLY A 38 -0.74 -5.39 23.54
N SER A 39 -0.76 -4.45 24.48
CA SER A 39 -1.19 -3.07 24.24
C SER A 39 -0.05 -2.08 24.00
N SER A 40 1.22 -2.48 24.20
CA SER A 40 2.34 -1.58 23.88
C SER A 40 2.54 -1.52 22.37
N VAL A 41 3.12 -0.41 21.88
CA VAL A 41 3.39 -0.23 20.44
C VAL A 41 4.26 -1.36 19.90
N ILE A 42 5.29 -1.76 20.67
CA ILE A 42 6.20 -2.84 20.26
C ILE A 42 5.46 -4.18 20.19
N GLU A 43 4.62 -4.47 21.18
CA GLU A 43 3.83 -5.72 21.20
C GLU A 43 2.84 -5.77 20.04
N ILE A 44 2.19 -4.66 19.75
CA ILE A 44 1.24 -4.57 18.63
C ILE A 44 1.96 -4.81 17.31
N ALA A 45 3.10 -4.14 17.11
CA ALA A 45 3.89 -4.29 15.89
C ALA A 45 4.40 -5.72 15.73
N ASN A 46 4.92 -6.30 16.81
CA ASN A 46 5.43 -7.68 16.76
C ASN A 46 4.33 -8.68 16.44
N THR A 47 3.16 -8.53 17.06
CA THR A 47 2.02 -9.41 16.80
C THR A 47 1.58 -9.33 15.35
N PHE A 48 1.53 -8.12 14.79
CA PHE A 48 1.15 -7.93 13.40
C PHE A 48 2.16 -8.60 12.47
N ILE A 49 3.45 -8.39 12.72
CA ILE A 49 4.52 -8.99 11.90
C ILE A 49 4.53 -10.51 12.04
N GLU A 50 4.39 -11.03 13.26
CA GLU A 50 4.32 -12.47 13.47
C GLU A 50 3.13 -13.09 12.75
N GLY A 51 1.97 -12.42 12.75
CA GLY A 51 0.80 -12.88 12.04
C GLY A 51 1.03 -12.96 10.53
N ALA A 52 1.83 -12.05 9.99
CA ALA A 52 2.16 -12.05 8.56
C ALA A 52 2.98 -13.29 8.15
N TRP A 53 3.68 -13.93 9.09
CA TRP A 53 4.55 -15.08 8.83
C TRP A 53 4.13 -16.33 9.59
N ALA A 54 2.94 -16.30 10.23
CA ALA A 54 2.52 -17.36 11.15
C ALA A 54 2.16 -18.66 10.46
N THR A 55 1.71 -18.61 9.20
CA THR A 55 1.30 -19.79 8.44
C THR A 55 1.98 -19.77 7.08
N PRO A 56 2.10 -20.93 6.40
CA PRO A 56 2.62 -20.94 5.03
C PRO A 56 1.82 -20.05 4.09
N THR A 57 0.51 -19.97 4.26
CA THR A 57 -0.35 -19.11 3.43
C THR A 57 -0.03 -17.63 3.64
N SER A 58 0.00 -17.18 4.89
CA SER A 58 0.31 -15.77 5.17
C SER A 58 1.76 -15.44 4.81
N GLY A 59 2.69 -16.38 5.03
CA GLY A 59 4.09 -16.21 4.63
C GLY A 59 4.26 -16.06 3.13
N PHE A 60 3.50 -16.83 2.34
CA PHE A 60 3.54 -16.72 0.89
C PHE A 60 3.12 -15.29 0.45
N VAL A 61 2.00 -14.80 0.97
CA VAL A 61 1.49 -13.46 0.63
C VAL A 61 2.48 -12.39 1.08
N SER A 62 3.04 -12.52 2.28
CA SER A 62 3.97 -11.54 2.82
C SER A 62 5.28 -11.49 2.04
N ALA A 63 5.82 -12.64 1.66
CA ALA A 63 7.04 -12.71 0.87
C ALA A 63 6.82 -12.13 -0.53
N ASP A 64 5.70 -12.48 -1.16
CA ASP A 64 5.32 -11.94 -2.46
C ASP A 64 5.20 -10.42 -2.41
N THR A 65 4.53 -9.91 -1.40
CA THR A 65 4.36 -8.46 -1.20
C THR A 65 5.70 -7.78 -0.96
N ALA A 66 6.59 -8.37 -0.16
CA ALA A 66 7.90 -7.77 0.13
C ALA A 66 8.75 -7.65 -1.13
N VAL A 67 8.77 -8.68 -1.97
CA VAL A 67 9.52 -8.65 -3.23
C VAL A 67 8.90 -7.62 -4.19
N LEU A 68 7.57 -7.62 -4.31
CA LEU A 68 6.86 -6.65 -5.15
C LEU A 68 7.11 -5.23 -4.67
N LEU A 69 7.17 -5.03 -3.36
CA LEU A 69 7.41 -3.71 -2.76
C LEU A 69 8.73 -3.12 -3.21
N LEU A 70 9.80 -3.93 -3.25
CA LEU A 70 11.10 -3.47 -3.72
C LEU A 70 11.02 -3.00 -5.17
N GLY A 71 10.36 -3.78 -6.03
CA GLY A 71 10.19 -3.41 -7.44
C GLY A 71 9.37 -2.14 -7.60
N ILE A 72 8.31 -2.00 -6.83
CA ILE A 72 7.44 -0.82 -6.88
C ILE A 72 8.20 0.43 -6.41
N PHE A 73 9.02 0.32 -5.37
CA PHE A 73 9.80 1.46 -4.89
C PHE A 73 10.80 1.93 -5.95
N VAL A 74 11.46 1.00 -6.62
CA VAL A 74 12.35 1.36 -7.75
C VAL A 74 11.55 2.06 -8.84
N PHE A 75 10.36 1.54 -9.15
CA PHE A 75 9.48 2.13 -10.15
C PHE A 75 9.05 3.55 -9.76
N TYR A 76 8.67 3.76 -8.49
CA TYR A 76 8.29 5.09 -8.02
C TYR A 76 9.41 6.10 -8.21
N ALA A 77 10.64 5.73 -7.85
CA ALA A 77 11.78 6.62 -8.00
C ALA A 77 12.09 6.90 -9.48
N ALA A 78 12.10 5.86 -10.29
CA ALA A 78 12.44 6.00 -11.71
C ALA A 78 11.37 6.81 -12.46
N GLU A 79 10.10 6.46 -12.31
CA GLU A 79 9.01 7.15 -13.01
C GLU A 79 8.74 8.52 -12.43
N GLY A 80 8.83 8.66 -11.10
CA GLY A 80 8.64 9.96 -10.47
C GLY A 80 9.64 10.99 -10.96
N LYS A 81 10.90 10.57 -11.06
CA LYS A 81 11.96 11.45 -11.59
C LYS A 81 11.81 11.67 -13.08
N ARG A 82 11.53 10.61 -13.83
CA ARG A 82 11.41 10.70 -15.30
C ARG A 82 10.31 11.68 -15.71
N LEU A 83 9.18 11.62 -15.03
CA LEU A 83 8.02 12.45 -15.35
C LEU A 83 7.97 13.76 -14.56
N GLN A 84 8.97 13.99 -13.70
CA GLN A 84 9.01 15.18 -12.82
C GLN A 84 7.73 15.33 -12.03
N MET A 85 7.23 14.23 -11.49
CA MET A 85 6.02 14.22 -10.69
C MET A 85 6.25 14.97 -9.38
N LYS A 86 5.29 15.81 -9.01
CA LYS A 86 5.35 16.51 -7.73
C LYS A 86 5.16 15.48 -6.61
N LEU A 87 5.96 15.62 -5.56
CA LEU A 87 5.82 14.83 -4.35
C LEU A 87 5.90 13.31 -4.59
N TRP A 88 6.70 12.89 -5.61
CA TRP A 88 6.81 11.45 -5.90
C TRP A 88 7.33 10.66 -4.70
N GLY A 89 8.11 11.31 -3.83
CA GLY A 89 8.65 10.64 -2.64
C GLY A 89 7.62 10.35 -1.55
N ILE A 90 6.44 11.00 -1.59
CA ILE A 90 5.42 10.79 -0.57
C ILE A 90 4.82 9.38 -0.62
N TYR A 91 4.92 8.72 -1.77
CA TYR A 91 4.34 7.38 -1.94
C TYR A 91 5.10 6.30 -1.17
N PHE A 92 6.36 6.56 -0.80
CA PHE A 92 7.11 5.64 0.05
C PHE A 92 6.48 5.52 1.44
N PRO A 93 6.31 6.63 2.20
CA PRO A 93 5.65 6.53 3.51
C PRO A 93 4.18 6.14 3.41
N LEU A 94 3.46 6.54 2.36
CA LEU A 94 2.05 6.16 2.21
C LEU A 94 1.87 4.64 2.13
N THR A 95 2.85 3.92 1.59
CA THR A 95 2.82 2.46 1.52
C THR A 95 2.70 1.85 2.91
N PHE A 96 3.41 2.40 3.88
CA PHE A 96 3.42 1.87 5.24
C PHE A 96 2.32 2.48 6.11
N LEU A 97 1.95 3.74 5.86
CA LEU A 97 0.94 4.43 6.67
C LEU A 97 -0.49 4.00 6.29
N ILE A 98 -0.73 3.72 5.03
CA ILE A 98 -2.05 3.33 4.57
C ILE A 98 -2.01 1.89 4.04
N SER A 99 -1.48 1.69 2.84
CA SER A 99 -1.30 0.35 2.29
C SER A 99 -0.55 0.45 0.97
N LEU A 100 0.06 -0.68 0.56
CA LEU A 100 0.71 -0.77 -0.74
C LEU A 100 -0.29 -0.59 -1.88
N ALA A 101 -1.47 -1.18 -1.78
CA ALA A 101 -2.48 -1.08 -2.84
C ALA A 101 -2.95 0.37 -3.01
N PHE A 102 -3.17 1.09 -1.92
CA PHE A 102 -3.53 2.51 -2.00
C PHE A 102 -2.40 3.34 -2.60
N SER A 103 -1.18 3.15 -2.09
CA SER A 103 -0.01 3.90 -2.55
C SER A 103 0.22 3.69 -4.04
N PHE A 104 0.20 2.44 -4.50
CA PHE A 104 0.39 2.11 -5.91
C PHE A 104 -0.72 2.72 -6.77
N GLY A 105 -1.97 2.56 -6.36
CA GLY A 105 -3.11 3.12 -7.10
C GLY A 105 -3.04 4.64 -7.20
N ALA A 106 -2.72 5.30 -6.08
CA ALA A 106 -2.58 6.75 -6.05
C ALA A 106 -1.42 7.23 -6.93
N PHE A 107 -0.27 6.54 -6.86
CA PHE A 107 0.88 6.88 -7.70
C PHE A 107 0.52 6.75 -9.17
N MET A 108 -0.08 5.65 -9.57
CA MET A 108 -0.44 5.41 -10.96
C MET A 108 -1.52 6.39 -11.44
N PHE A 109 -2.44 6.75 -10.56
CA PHE A 109 -3.45 7.76 -10.87
C PHE A 109 -2.78 9.10 -11.19
N MET A 110 -1.88 9.55 -10.32
CA MET A 110 -1.17 10.82 -10.52
C MET A 110 -0.22 10.75 -11.71
N ARG A 111 0.39 9.59 -11.94
CA ARG A 111 1.22 9.37 -13.11
C ARG A 111 0.42 9.57 -14.40
N GLU A 112 -0.76 8.95 -14.48
CA GLU A 112 -1.62 9.10 -15.66
C GLU A 112 -2.07 10.54 -15.84
N ARG A 113 -2.35 11.25 -14.75
CA ARG A 113 -2.69 12.67 -14.82
C ARG A 113 -1.53 13.50 -15.35
N THR A 114 -0.32 13.21 -14.91
CA THR A 114 0.88 13.90 -15.38
C THR A 114 1.09 13.68 -16.87
N LEU A 115 0.95 12.44 -17.34
CA LEU A 115 1.08 12.10 -18.75
C LEU A 115 -0.01 12.78 -19.60
N LYS A 116 -1.22 12.88 -19.06
CA LYS A 116 -2.34 13.46 -19.77
C LYS A 116 -2.20 14.97 -19.94
N SER A 117 -1.58 15.66 -18.97
CA SER A 117 -1.40 17.11 -19.04
C SER A 117 -0.24 17.52 -19.94
N ASP A 118 0.62 16.59 -20.35
CA ASP A 118 1.68 16.84 -21.31
C ASP A 118 1.13 16.69 -22.73
#